data_fd701d9b8b8e3c944e76d85ecb55a23a
#
_entry.id   fd701d9b8b8e3c944e76d85ecb55a23a
#
_cell.length_a   1.000
_cell.length_b   1.000
_cell.length_c   1.000
_cell.angle_alpha   90.00
_cell.angle_beta   90.00
_cell.angle_gamma   90.00
#
_symmetry.space_group_name_H-M   'P 1'
#
loop_
_entity.id
_entity.type
_entity.pdbx_description
1 polymer ?
#
loop_
_entity_poly.entity_id
_entity_poly.type
_entity_poly.pdbx_seq_one_letter_code
_entity_poly.pdbx_strand_id
1 'polypeptide(L)'
;MVKVEWVKAELISHGSFEDVKRAWETSRPADTDMDMKKVVSMDVPVNEFLPLHFEIKAPILIREVICSFRNHNVWARSSRVDDLRIWEVWHGLDGKGVAECQRSYDYMMVEMEGKASHQDDFRRHLPLAYMTTFSFAMNFRDFVKFILALRREKLKLFDEVANELLTAVWRKNYIIHDWATIASNEKWYKAGPLNPLPLNHAPSGRVGDFIYIESSISFNLRAQLIRHRALQVKDTLWIYFTPDKMTFTMAHSLTAQIMMPIDFAEDLVRKRSCWIAQTDLWEPIVSQLLTILGKDKVMLPCDDGKCRFIRDNDLRKAGHDPSPPCPVLAKIEKEKMLPAHAEEAKTYAARRPHPDFWMKVIENV
;
A
#
# COMPACT_ATOMS: atom_id res chain seq x y z
N MET A 1 3.43 26.00 5.17
CA MET A 1 3.30 26.36 3.74
C MET A 1 3.67 25.15 2.89
N VAL A 2 2.78 24.79 1.97
CA VAL A 2 3.01 23.67 1.02
C VAL A 2 4.04 24.11 -0.03
N LYS A 3 5.03 23.24 -0.30
CA LYS A 3 6.05 23.45 -1.34
C LYS A 3 5.72 22.60 -2.56
N VAL A 4 6.09 23.05 -3.74
CA VAL A 4 5.99 22.28 -4.98
C VAL A 4 7.33 21.64 -5.33
N GLU A 5 7.29 20.38 -5.73
CA GLU A 5 8.48 19.57 -6.02
C GLU A 5 8.31 18.70 -7.26
N TRP A 6 9.43 18.41 -7.91
CA TRP A 6 9.51 17.53 -9.07
C TRP A 6 9.73 16.08 -8.66
N VAL A 7 9.32 15.15 -9.53
CA VAL A 7 9.72 13.76 -9.40
C VAL A 7 11.24 13.67 -9.52
N LYS A 8 11.86 12.87 -8.65
CA LYS A 8 13.32 12.61 -8.67
C LYS A 8 13.52 11.12 -8.46
N ALA A 9 14.42 10.51 -9.22
CA ALA A 9 14.74 9.10 -9.08
C ALA A 9 16.25 8.87 -9.10
N GLU A 10 16.69 7.86 -8.37
CA GLU A 10 18.06 7.36 -8.35
C GLU A 10 18.06 5.84 -8.48
N LEU A 11 18.92 5.28 -9.34
CA LEU A 11 19.21 3.86 -9.36
C LEU A 11 20.29 3.57 -8.32
N ILE A 12 19.90 2.99 -7.20
CA ILE A 12 20.79 2.69 -6.06
C ILE A 12 21.75 1.58 -6.43
N SER A 13 21.23 0.47 -6.97
CA SER A 13 22.01 -0.69 -7.38
C SER A 13 21.32 -1.47 -8.50
N HIS A 14 22.11 -2.29 -9.18
CA HIS A 14 21.62 -3.23 -10.19
C HIS A 14 22.37 -4.57 -10.09
N GLY A 15 21.75 -5.64 -10.63
CA GLY A 15 22.36 -6.95 -10.75
C GLY A 15 23.45 -7.02 -11.81
N SER A 16 24.05 -8.19 -11.92
CA SER A 16 25.11 -8.46 -12.90
C SER A 16 24.53 -8.93 -14.24
N PHE A 17 25.13 -8.45 -15.33
CA PHE A 17 24.85 -8.98 -16.67
C PHE A 17 25.30 -10.44 -16.83
N GLU A 18 26.33 -10.83 -16.10
CA GLU A 18 26.82 -12.21 -16.09
C GLU A 18 25.76 -13.18 -15.55
N ASP A 19 24.89 -12.74 -14.64
CA ASP A 19 23.80 -13.57 -14.15
C ASP A 19 22.75 -13.83 -15.23
N VAL A 20 22.43 -12.81 -16.04
CA VAL A 20 21.53 -12.96 -17.21
C VAL A 20 22.16 -13.88 -18.24
N LYS A 21 23.45 -13.69 -18.55
CA LYS A 21 24.20 -14.53 -19.49
C LYS A 21 24.23 -15.98 -19.04
N ARG A 22 24.58 -16.23 -17.77
CA ARG A 22 24.61 -17.58 -17.19
C ARG A 22 23.23 -18.24 -17.22
N ALA A 23 22.17 -17.50 -16.91
CA ALA A 23 20.81 -18.01 -16.99
C ALA A 23 20.42 -18.38 -18.43
N TRP A 24 20.84 -17.56 -19.41
CA TRP A 24 20.62 -17.86 -20.82
C TRP A 24 21.35 -19.14 -21.26
N GLU A 25 22.66 -19.23 -21.00
CA GLU A 25 23.53 -20.39 -21.35
C GLU A 25 23.00 -21.67 -20.69
N THR A 26 22.54 -21.60 -19.44
CA THR A 26 21.93 -22.72 -18.73
C THR A 26 20.63 -23.20 -19.39
N SER A 27 19.81 -22.28 -19.86
CA SER A 27 18.52 -22.60 -20.48
C SER A 27 18.66 -23.00 -21.96
N ARG A 28 19.76 -22.61 -22.65
CA ARG A 28 20.01 -22.80 -24.07
C ARG A 28 21.48 -23.06 -24.34
N PRO A 29 22.01 -24.23 -23.94
CA PRO A 29 23.44 -24.52 -24.03
C PRO A 29 24.00 -24.55 -25.45
N ALA A 30 23.14 -24.64 -26.47
CA ALA A 30 23.57 -24.59 -27.89
C ALA A 30 23.75 -23.15 -28.44
N ASP A 31 23.27 -22.12 -27.70
CA ASP A 31 23.24 -20.71 -28.13
C ASP A 31 24.18 -19.83 -27.28
N THR A 32 25.38 -20.30 -26.96
CA THR A 32 26.34 -19.62 -26.07
C THR A 32 26.89 -18.31 -26.64
N ASP A 33 26.92 -18.15 -27.96
CA ASP A 33 27.44 -16.94 -28.64
C ASP A 33 26.38 -15.87 -28.93
N MET A 34 25.22 -15.95 -28.25
CA MET A 34 24.17 -14.98 -28.47
C MET A 34 24.57 -13.57 -28.00
N ASP A 35 24.35 -12.60 -28.85
CA ASP A 35 24.48 -11.18 -28.49
C ASP A 35 23.50 -10.82 -27.35
N MET A 36 24.05 -10.47 -26.19
CA MET A 36 23.29 -10.09 -25.00
C MET A 36 22.32 -8.94 -25.25
N LYS A 37 22.68 -8.00 -26.14
CA LYS A 37 21.79 -6.92 -26.56
C LYS A 37 20.50 -7.47 -27.20
N LYS A 38 20.61 -8.53 -27.99
CA LYS A 38 19.46 -9.22 -28.57
C LYS A 38 18.64 -9.96 -27.51
N VAL A 39 19.29 -10.63 -26.55
CA VAL A 39 18.60 -11.32 -25.46
C VAL A 39 17.75 -10.35 -24.64
N VAL A 40 18.32 -9.22 -24.20
CA VAL A 40 17.60 -8.26 -23.36
C VAL A 40 16.53 -7.48 -24.13
N SER A 41 16.63 -7.39 -25.47
CA SER A 41 15.56 -6.78 -26.28
C SER A 41 14.32 -7.66 -26.42
N MET A 42 14.41 -8.96 -26.08
CA MET A 42 13.29 -9.88 -26.09
C MET A 42 12.61 -9.97 -24.72
N ASP A 43 11.28 -10.15 -24.69
CA ASP A 43 10.52 -10.40 -23.46
C ASP A 43 10.67 -11.86 -22.99
N VAL A 44 11.87 -12.19 -22.49
CA VAL A 44 12.21 -13.55 -22.04
C VAL A 44 12.47 -13.60 -20.53
N PRO A 45 12.17 -14.74 -19.87
CA PRO A 45 12.32 -14.86 -18.41
C PRO A 45 13.72 -14.62 -17.88
N VAL A 46 14.77 -14.89 -18.66
CA VAL A 46 16.16 -14.66 -18.20
C VAL A 46 16.45 -13.19 -17.86
N ASN A 47 15.69 -12.25 -18.40
CA ASN A 47 15.80 -10.83 -18.06
C ASN A 47 15.32 -10.53 -16.62
N GLU A 48 14.70 -11.48 -15.95
CA GLU A 48 14.34 -11.38 -14.54
C GLU A 48 15.54 -11.53 -13.60
N PHE A 49 16.68 -12.05 -14.09
CA PHE A 49 17.93 -12.16 -13.34
C PHE A 49 18.71 -10.84 -13.23
N LEU A 50 18.23 -9.75 -13.84
CA LEU A 50 18.79 -8.41 -13.68
C LEU A 50 17.89 -7.55 -12.77
N PRO A 51 18.03 -7.62 -11.45
CA PRO A 51 17.30 -6.75 -10.53
C PRO A 51 17.81 -5.31 -10.62
N LEU A 52 16.87 -4.36 -10.51
CA LEU A 52 17.12 -2.93 -10.44
C LEU A 52 16.49 -2.40 -9.15
N HIS A 53 17.27 -1.66 -8.37
CA HIS A 53 16.82 -1.07 -7.10
C HIS A 53 16.86 0.45 -7.20
N PHE A 54 15.70 1.08 -7.03
CA PHE A 54 15.51 2.52 -7.12
C PHE A 54 15.14 3.13 -5.78
N GLU A 55 15.56 4.37 -5.57
CA GLU A 55 14.91 5.31 -4.67
C GLU A 55 14.23 6.38 -5.51
N ILE A 56 12.98 6.71 -5.18
CA ILE A 56 12.20 7.73 -5.89
C ILE A 56 11.46 8.63 -4.92
N LYS A 57 11.48 9.94 -5.20
CA LYS A 57 10.60 10.94 -4.62
C LYS A 57 9.51 11.24 -5.64
N ALA A 58 8.29 10.84 -5.32
CA ALA A 58 7.15 10.98 -6.21
C ALA A 58 5.84 11.11 -5.42
N PRO A 59 4.73 11.54 -6.06
CA PRO A 59 3.41 11.52 -5.43
C PRO A 59 3.07 10.16 -4.82
N ILE A 60 2.34 10.19 -3.71
CA ILE A 60 1.88 8.98 -3.00
C ILE A 60 1.12 8.04 -3.95
N LEU A 61 0.40 8.60 -4.91
CA LEU A 61 -0.35 7.88 -5.93
C LEU A 61 0.56 7.01 -6.82
N ILE A 62 1.78 7.45 -7.14
CA ILE A 62 2.76 6.66 -7.90
C ILE A 62 3.23 5.44 -7.10
N ARG A 63 3.44 5.60 -5.79
CA ARG A 63 3.74 4.46 -4.92
C ARG A 63 2.64 3.40 -5.00
N GLU A 64 1.37 3.81 -4.99
CA GLU A 64 0.24 2.90 -5.08
C GLU A 64 0.18 2.16 -6.43
N VAL A 65 0.60 2.82 -7.53
CA VAL A 65 0.73 2.16 -8.85
C VAL A 65 1.83 1.10 -8.80
N ILE A 66 3.01 1.45 -8.31
CA ILE A 66 4.12 0.50 -8.21
C ILE A 66 3.71 -0.68 -7.32
N CYS A 67 3.07 -0.43 -6.18
CA CYS A 67 2.55 -1.49 -5.30
C CYS A 67 1.51 -2.41 -5.96
N SER A 68 0.86 -1.98 -7.04
CA SER A 68 -0.09 -2.80 -7.81
C SER A 68 0.60 -3.74 -8.80
N PHE A 69 1.86 -3.52 -9.12
CA PHE A 69 2.67 -4.43 -9.92
C PHE A 69 3.11 -5.65 -9.11
N ARG A 70 2.91 -6.88 -9.63
CA ARG A 70 3.08 -8.13 -8.87
C ARG A 70 4.53 -8.50 -8.52
N ASN A 71 5.49 -8.14 -9.36
CA ASN A 71 6.88 -8.61 -9.25
C ASN A 71 7.82 -7.52 -8.75
N HIS A 72 7.50 -6.90 -7.62
CA HIS A 72 8.32 -5.85 -7.04
C HIS A 72 8.35 -5.96 -5.52
N ASN A 73 9.36 -5.35 -4.92
CA ASN A 73 9.41 -5.08 -3.50
C ASN A 73 9.44 -3.56 -3.32
N VAL A 74 8.55 -3.04 -2.49
CA VAL A 74 8.50 -1.62 -2.15
C VAL A 74 8.78 -1.43 -0.67
N TRP A 75 9.73 -0.57 -0.36
CA TRP A 75 10.04 -0.09 0.99
C TRP A 75 9.75 1.41 1.05
N ALA A 76 8.59 1.76 1.51
CA ALA A 76 8.26 3.15 1.74
C ALA A 76 8.61 3.54 3.17
N ARG A 77 9.21 4.71 3.34
CA ARG A 77 9.26 5.35 4.65
C ARG A 77 7.83 5.46 5.16
N SER A 78 7.63 5.02 6.40
CA SER A 78 6.30 5.10 6.96
C SER A 78 5.96 6.57 7.22
N SER A 79 4.86 7.05 6.67
CA SER A 79 4.32 8.36 7.03
C SER A 79 3.93 8.48 8.52
N ARG A 80 4.05 7.38 9.30
CA ARG A 80 3.96 7.39 10.77
C ARG A 80 5.18 8.02 11.44
N VAL A 81 6.30 8.10 10.75
CA VAL A 81 7.57 8.68 11.26
C VAL A 81 8.02 9.90 10.47
N ASP A 82 7.28 10.30 9.42
CA ASP A 82 7.54 11.54 8.69
C ASP A 82 7.01 12.72 9.48
N ASP A 83 7.72 13.85 9.40
CA ASP A 83 7.21 15.10 9.94
C ASP A 83 6.10 15.65 9.03
N LEU A 84 4.85 15.36 9.40
CA LEU A 84 3.68 15.81 8.65
C LEU A 84 3.47 17.34 8.68
N ARG A 85 4.34 18.11 9.35
CA ARG A 85 4.32 19.57 9.31
C ARG A 85 5.00 20.16 8.07
N ILE A 86 5.68 19.33 7.26
CA ILE A 86 6.32 19.73 6.02
C ILE A 86 5.64 19.02 4.86
N TRP A 87 4.86 19.76 4.05
CA TRP A 87 4.24 19.21 2.87
C TRP A 87 4.94 19.67 1.60
N GLU A 88 5.22 18.68 0.77
CA GLU A 88 5.65 18.88 -0.60
C GLU A 88 4.63 18.21 -1.51
N VAL A 89 4.23 18.89 -2.58
CA VAL A 89 3.25 18.39 -3.54
C VAL A 89 3.82 18.45 -4.96
N TRP A 90 3.28 17.63 -5.82
CA TRP A 90 3.71 17.53 -7.20
C TRP A 90 3.55 18.88 -7.94
N HIS A 91 4.61 19.30 -8.64
CA HIS A 91 4.65 20.56 -9.39
C HIS A 91 3.65 20.66 -10.54
N GLY A 92 3.10 19.52 -11.01
CA GLY A 92 2.12 19.48 -12.10
C GLY A 92 0.71 19.94 -11.72
N LEU A 93 0.46 20.26 -10.44
CA LEU A 93 -0.77 20.92 -10.02
C LEU A 93 -0.78 22.37 -10.51
N ASP A 94 -1.95 22.85 -10.88
CA ASP A 94 -2.17 24.27 -11.11
C ASP A 94 -2.26 25.06 -9.79
N GLY A 95 -2.36 26.39 -9.89
CA GLY A 95 -2.45 27.25 -8.70
C GLY A 95 -3.67 26.95 -7.82
N LYS A 96 -4.78 26.48 -8.42
CA LYS A 96 -5.99 26.07 -7.68
C LYS A 96 -5.73 24.77 -6.92
N GLY A 97 -5.11 23.79 -7.56
CA GLY A 97 -4.74 22.51 -6.92
C GLY A 97 -3.77 22.70 -5.76
N VAL A 98 -2.76 23.56 -5.91
CA VAL A 98 -1.84 23.90 -4.81
C VAL A 98 -2.58 24.57 -3.64
N ALA A 99 -3.51 25.49 -3.93
CA ALA A 99 -4.32 26.15 -2.90
C ALA A 99 -5.25 25.16 -2.16
N GLU A 100 -5.76 24.14 -2.85
CA GLU A 100 -6.53 23.06 -2.23
C GLU A 100 -5.69 22.20 -1.29
N CYS A 101 -4.49 21.83 -1.72
CA CYS A 101 -3.53 21.14 -0.85
C CYS A 101 -3.15 21.99 0.37
N GLN A 102 -2.99 23.32 0.20
CA GLN A 102 -2.72 24.23 1.32
C GLN A 102 -3.88 24.24 2.33
N ARG A 103 -5.15 24.29 1.87
CA ARG A 103 -6.31 24.22 2.78
C ARG A 103 -6.35 22.89 3.56
N SER A 104 -6.07 21.76 2.91
CA SER A 104 -5.99 20.46 3.58
C SER A 104 -4.88 20.43 4.63
N TYR A 105 -3.75 21.05 4.33
CA TYR A 105 -2.64 21.21 5.27
C TYR A 105 -3.04 22.06 6.48
N ASP A 106 -3.63 23.23 6.25
CA ASP A 106 -4.04 24.15 7.32
C ASP A 106 -5.08 23.47 8.24
N TYR A 107 -6.03 22.75 7.66
CA TYR A 107 -7.01 21.97 8.42
C TYR A 107 -6.35 20.90 9.29
N MET A 108 -5.41 20.15 8.73
CA MET A 108 -4.66 19.15 9.49
C MET A 108 -3.86 19.79 10.64
N MET A 109 -3.22 20.93 10.41
CA MET A 109 -2.44 21.62 11.45
C MET A 109 -3.32 22.04 12.62
N VAL A 110 -4.53 22.58 12.35
CA VAL A 110 -5.52 22.93 13.39
C VAL A 110 -5.95 21.68 14.18
N GLU A 111 -6.18 20.54 13.49
CA GLU A 111 -6.49 19.28 14.19
C GLU A 111 -5.33 18.78 15.06
N MET A 112 -4.07 18.95 14.60
CA MET A 112 -2.89 18.54 15.36
C MET A 112 -2.66 19.37 16.63
N GLU A 113 -2.96 20.66 16.61
CA GLU A 113 -2.82 21.55 17.79
C GLU A 113 -3.85 21.22 18.89
N GLY A 114 -5.03 20.71 18.52
CA GLY A 114 -6.12 20.43 19.45
C GLY A 114 -6.17 19.02 20.07
N LYS A 115 -5.36 18.09 19.60
CA LYS A 115 -5.49 16.67 19.98
C LYS A 115 -4.13 15.98 20.17
N ALA A 116 -3.98 15.26 21.25
CA ALA A 116 -2.94 14.25 21.44
C ALA A 116 -3.26 12.97 20.61
N SER A 117 -3.66 13.14 19.33
CA SER A 117 -4.04 12.02 18.48
C SER A 117 -2.80 11.41 17.80
N HIS A 118 -2.93 10.14 17.46
CA HIS A 118 -1.82 9.40 16.83
C HIS A 118 -1.57 9.93 15.42
N GLN A 119 -0.31 10.03 15.00
CA GLN A 119 0.10 10.52 13.68
C GLN A 119 -0.61 9.81 12.50
N ASP A 120 -1.11 8.57 12.72
CA ASP A 120 -1.91 7.83 11.75
C ASP A 120 -3.24 8.52 11.40
N ASP A 121 -3.83 9.27 12.34
CA ASP A 121 -5.12 9.94 12.13
C ASP A 121 -4.97 11.10 11.15
N PHE A 122 -3.80 11.74 11.11
CA PHE A 122 -3.52 12.88 10.22
C PHE A 122 -3.19 12.46 8.79
N ARG A 123 -2.77 11.21 8.56
CA ARG A 123 -2.47 10.71 7.21
C ARG A 123 -3.67 10.76 6.26
N ARG A 124 -4.90 10.72 6.80
CA ARG A 124 -6.12 10.84 6.01
C ARG A 124 -6.22 12.16 5.26
N HIS A 125 -5.56 13.21 5.75
CA HIS A 125 -5.56 14.56 5.16
C HIS A 125 -4.52 14.73 4.05
N LEU A 126 -3.54 13.82 3.91
CA LEU A 126 -2.54 13.91 2.86
C LEU A 126 -3.19 13.84 1.48
N PRO A 127 -2.95 14.81 0.58
CA PRO A 127 -3.45 14.74 -0.78
C PRO A 127 -2.73 13.65 -1.58
N LEU A 128 -3.37 13.13 -2.63
CA LEU A 128 -2.76 12.11 -3.50
C LEU A 128 -1.51 12.62 -4.20
N ALA A 129 -1.41 13.95 -4.39
CA ALA A 129 -0.23 14.65 -4.93
C ALA A 129 0.91 14.82 -3.91
N TYR A 130 0.73 14.42 -2.64
CA TYR A 130 1.78 14.54 -1.62
C TYR A 130 3.03 13.74 -2.03
N MET A 131 4.18 14.42 -2.05
CA MET A 131 5.46 13.84 -2.43
C MET A 131 6.02 13.02 -1.27
N THR A 132 6.34 11.77 -1.55
CA THR A 132 6.96 10.87 -0.58
C THR A 132 8.18 10.19 -1.20
N THR A 133 9.18 9.91 -0.39
CA THR A 133 10.35 9.14 -0.81
C THR A 133 10.15 7.67 -0.45
N PHE A 134 10.39 6.80 -1.40
CA PHE A 134 10.32 5.36 -1.20
C PHE A 134 11.30 4.63 -2.10
N SER A 135 11.73 3.45 -1.66
CA SER A 135 12.57 2.56 -2.45
C SER A 135 11.75 1.42 -3.01
N PHE A 136 12.09 0.99 -4.20
CA PHE A 136 11.51 -0.22 -4.78
C PHE A 136 12.55 -0.99 -5.60
N ALA A 137 12.36 -2.30 -5.68
CA ALA A 137 13.15 -3.15 -6.56
C ALA A 137 12.23 -3.89 -7.52
N MET A 138 12.64 -3.96 -8.77
CA MET A 138 12.01 -4.79 -9.79
C MET A 138 13.09 -5.36 -10.72
N ASN A 139 12.80 -6.45 -11.39
CA ASN A 139 13.71 -6.97 -12.40
C ASN A 139 13.63 -6.16 -13.70
N PHE A 140 14.64 -6.29 -14.57
CA PHE A 140 14.73 -5.55 -15.83
C PHE A 140 13.50 -5.77 -16.73
N ARG A 141 13.01 -6.99 -16.82
CA ARG A 141 11.83 -7.33 -17.63
C ARG A 141 10.60 -6.54 -17.19
N ASP A 142 10.34 -6.52 -15.89
CA ASP A 142 9.21 -5.79 -15.33
C ASP A 142 9.42 -4.27 -15.38
N PHE A 143 10.68 -3.81 -15.26
CA PHE A 143 11.03 -2.41 -15.44
C PHE A 143 10.66 -1.90 -16.85
N VAL A 144 11.05 -2.63 -17.90
CA VAL A 144 10.69 -2.26 -19.28
C VAL A 144 9.18 -2.24 -19.45
N LYS A 145 8.47 -3.24 -18.95
CA LYS A 145 6.99 -3.29 -18.99
C LYS A 145 6.35 -2.14 -18.24
N PHE A 146 6.93 -1.76 -17.10
CA PHE A 146 6.45 -0.63 -16.31
C PHE A 146 6.63 0.70 -17.04
N ILE A 147 7.80 0.96 -17.64
CA ILE A 147 8.06 2.15 -18.46
C ILE A 147 7.06 2.24 -19.62
N LEU A 148 6.84 1.12 -20.34
CA LEU A 148 5.89 1.07 -21.44
C LEU A 148 4.46 1.32 -20.98
N ALA A 149 4.08 0.77 -19.83
CA ALA A 149 2.76 0.97 -19.25
C ALA A 149 2.52 2.43 -18.85
N LEU A 150 3.49 3.08 -18.20
CA LEU A 150 3.43 4.50 -17.86
C LEU A 150 3.24 5.38 -19.11
N ARG A 151 4.06 5.18 -20.14
CA ARG A 151 3.99 5.97 -21.38
C ARG A 151 2.71 5.76 -22.18
N ARG A 152 2.13 4.57 -22.09
CA ARG A 152 0.87 4.24 -22.78
C ARG A 152 -0.32 5.09 -22.30
N GLU A 153 -0.34 5.42 -21.01
CA GLU A 153 -1.46 6.19 -20.41
C GLU A 153 -1.46 7.67 -20.82
N LYS A 154 -0.37 8.18 -21.42
CA LYS A 154 -0.21 9.56 -21.92
C LYS A 154 -0.54 10.63 -20.88
N LEU A 155 -0.21 10.37 -19.62
CA LEU A 155 -0.42 11.29 -18.50
C LEU A 155 0.90 11.97 -18.16
N LYS A 156 0.89 13.30 -18.00
CA LYS A 156 2.08 14.11 -17.70
C LYS A 156 2.91 13.54 -16.52
N LEU A 157 2.23 13.16 -15.43
CA LEU A 157 2.90 12.57 -14.27
C LEU A 157 3.60 11.25 -14.61
N PHE A 158 2.98 10.42 -15.43
CA PHE A 158 3.56 9.13 -15.81
C PHE A 158 4.74 9.28 -16.75
N ASP A 159 4.66 10.21 -17.68
CA ASP A 159 5.79 10.54 -18.56
C ASP A 159 6.98 11.09 -17.75
N GLU A 160 6.73 11.95 -16.76
CA GLU A 160 7.74 12.46 -15.86
C GLU A 160 8.41 11.33 -15.05
N VAL A 161 7.62 10.44 -14.46
CA VAL A 161 8.13 9.27 -13.72
C VAL A 161 8.97 8.36 -14.62
N ALA A 162 8.47 8.04 -15.82
CA ALA A 162 9.18 7.20 -16.77
C ALA A 162 10.52 7.81 -17.19
N ASN A 163 10.55 9.12 -17.47
CA ASN A 163 11.74 9.83 -17.86
C ASN A 163 12.76 9.92 -16.72
N GLU A 164 12.34 10.20 -15.49
CA GLU A 164 13.22 10.24 -14.32
C GLU A 164 13.84 8.87 -14.02
N LEU A 165 13.06 7.79 -14.12
CA LEU A 165 13.57 6.43 -13.94
C LEU A 165 14.60 6.06 -15.01
N LEU A 166 14.34 6.36 -16.29
CA LEU A 166 15.30 6.12 -17.36
C LEU A 166 16.55 6.99 -17.19
N THR A 167 16.41 8.25 -16.79
CA THR A 167 17.53 9.14 -16.50
C THR A 167 18.37 8.61 -15.33
N ALA A 168 17.75 8.09 -14.28
CA ALA A 168 18.43 7.47 -13.15
C ALA A 168 19.27 6.26 -13.60
N VAL A 169 18.71 5.43 -14.48
CA VAL A 169 19.42 4.29 -15.07
C VAL A 169 20.59 4.79 -15.93
N TRP A 170 20.39 5.78 -16.77
CA TRP A 170 21.44 6.35 -17.62
C TRP A 170 22.63 6.88 -16.79
N ARG A 171 22.34 7.62 -15.72
CA ARG A 171 23.38 8.19 -14.84
C ARG A 171 24.22 7.11 -14.16
N LYS A 172 23.65 5.96 -13.85
CA LYS A 172 24.34 4.87 -13.14
C LYS A 172 24.97 3.87 -14.08
N ASN A 173 24.29 3.51 -15.15
CA ASN A 173 24.74 2.51 -16.12
C ASN A 173 24.08 2.74 -17.49
N TYR A 174 24.82 3.37 -18.40
CA TYR A 174 24.30 3.69 -19.74
C TYR A 174 23.96 2.43 -20.57
N ILE A 175 24.62 1.29 -20.33
CA ILE A 175 24.34 0.03 -21.04
C ILE A 175 22.92 -0.46 -20.72
N ILE A 176 22.55 -0.44 -19.43
CA ILE A 176 21.19 -0.82 -19.01
C ILE A 176 20.16 0.15 -19.60
N HIS A 177 20.48 1.45 -19.64
CA HIS A 177 19.61 2.46 -20.26
C HIS A 177 19.40 2.17 -21.75
N ASP A 178 20.48 1.92 -22.50
CA ASP A 178 20.37 1.62 -23.92
C ASP A 178 19.55 0.36 -24.17
N TRP A 179 19.75 -0.68 -23.37
CA TRP A 179 18.97 -1.90 -23.44
C TRP A 179 17.49 -1.67 -23.11
N ALA A 180 17.19 -0.90 -22.07
CA ALA A 180 15.82 -0.54 -21.73
C ALA A 180 15.15 0.27 -22.84
N THR A 181 15.88 1.19 -23.47
CA THR A 181 15.42 1.99 -24.60
C THR A 181 15.13 1.12 -25.81
N ILE A 182 16.04 0.21 -26.17
CA ILE A 182 15.84 -0.74 -27.27
C ILE A 182 14.65 -1.64 -26.99
N ALA A 183 14.58 -2.26 -25.81
CA ALA A 183 13.49 -3.13 -25.42
C ALA A 183 12.14 -2.42 -25.45
N SER A 184 12.10 -1.13 -25.04
CA SER A 184 10.88 -0.32 -25.07
C SER A 184 10.39 0.02 -26.48
N ASN A 185 11.27 -0.03 -27.49
CA ASN A 185 10.94 0.22 -28.88
C ASN A 185 10.63 -1.07 -29.67
N GLU A 186 10.95 -2.23 -29.10
CA GLU A 186 10.73 -3.51 -29.74
C GLU A 186 9.29 -4.02 -29.53
N LYS A 187 8.78 -4.76 -30.53
CA LYS A 187 7.43 -5.33 -30.51
C LYS A 187 7.26 -6.47 -29.48
N TRP A 188 8.34 -6.96 -28.89
CA TRP A 188 8.34 -8.14 -28.02
C TRP A 188 7.78 -7.84 -26.65
N TYR A 189 8.10 -6.67 -26.07
CA TYR A 189 7.58 -6.29 -24.78
C TYR A 189 6.14 -5.79 -24.90
N LYS A 190 5.23 -6.51 -24.28
CA LYS A 190 3.82 -6.10 -24.18
C LYS A 190 3.55 -5.63 -22.75
N ALA A 191 3.40 -4.34 -22.57
CA ALA A 191 2.90 -3.81 -21.32
C ALA A 191 1.44 -4.21 -21.16
N GLY A 192 1.12 -4.82 -20.04
CA GLY A 192 -0.26 -4.87 -19.57
C GLY A 192 -0.76 -3.43 -19.30
N PRO A 193 -2.08 -3.17 -19.33
CA PRO A 193 -2.59 -1.88 -18.92
C PRO A 193 -2.26 -1.65 -17.44
N LEU A 194 -1.82 -0.42 -17.09
CA LEU A 194 -1.82 0.03 -15.69
C LEU A 194 -3.23 0.06 -15.14
N ASN A 195 -4.16 0.28 -16.03
CA ASN A 195 -5.58 0.26 -15.77
C ASN A 195 -6.05 -1.20 -15.72
N PRO A 196 -6.52 -1.70 -14.57
CA PRO A 196 -7.13 -3.01 -14.50
C PRO A 196 -8.35 -3.08 -15.43
N LEU A 197 -8.64 -4.27 -15.93
CA LEU A 197 -9.86 -4.56 -16.65
C LEU A 197 -11.06 -3.96 -15.92
N PRO A 198 -12.10 -3.49 -16.64
CA PRO A 198 -13.29 -2.93 -16.02
C PRO A 198 -13.80 -3.86 -14.92
N LEU A 199 -14.24 -3.25 -13.84
CA LEU A 199 -14.83 -3.99 -12.72
C LEU A 199 -16.08 -4.69 -13.26
N ASN A 200 -16.08 -6.01 -13.21
CA ASN A 200 -17.29 -6.77 -13.50
C ASN A 200 -18.09 -6.78 -12.20
N HIS A 201 -19.20 -6.06 -12.16
CA HIS A 201 -20.09 -6.04 -11.02
C HIS A 201 -20.65 -7.44 -10.78
N ALA A 202 -20.16 -8.08 -9.74
CA ALA A 202 -20.68 -9.33 -9.22
C ALA A 202 -21.11 -9.12 -7.77
N PRO A 203 -22.19 -9.77 -7.32
CA PRO A 203 -22.60 -9.65 -5.92
C PRO A 203 -21.50 -10.19 -5.00
N SER A 204 -21.27 -9.48 -3.88
CA SER A 204 -20.37 -9.97 -2.84
C SER A 204 -20.86 -11.33 -2.31
N GLY A 205 -19.95 -12.27 -2.14
CA GLY A 205 -20.33 -13.62 -1.70
C GLY A 205 -19.18 -14.63 -1.73
N ARG A 206 -19.53 -15.88 -1.47
CA ARG A 206 -18.59 -17.02 -1.51
C ARG A 206 -18.60 -17.66 -2.91
N VAL A 207 -17.40 -17.89 -3.44
CA VAL A 207 -17.18 -18.58 -4.72
C VAL A 207 -16.15 -19.70 -4.49
N GLY A 208 -16.60 -20.93 -4.29
CA GLY A 208 -15.74 -22.05 -3.91
C GLY A 208 -15.01 -21.77 -2.60
N ASP A 209 -13.67 -21.85 -2.63
CA ASP A 209 -12.79 -21.58 -1.48
C ASP A 209 -12.38 -20.12 -1.37
N PHE A 210 -13.02 -19.23 -2.12
CA PHE A 210 -12.74 -17.80 -2.11
C PHE A 210 -13.96 -16.98 -1.67
N ILE A 211 -13.68 -15.82 -1.13
CA ILE A 211 -14.66 -14.77 -0.89
C ILE A 211 -14.37 -13.61 -1.84
N TYR A 212 -15.44 -13.10 -2.46
CA TYR A 212 -15.45 -11.93 -3.29
C TYR A 212 -16.24 -10.82 -2.61
N ILE A 213 -15.67 -9.61 -2.58
CA ILE A 213 -16.29 -8.41 -2.02
C ILE A 213 -16.15 -7.26 -3.02
N GLU A 214 -17.24 -6.54 -3.25
CA GLU A 214 -17.20 -5.21 -3.86
C GLU A 214 -17.51 -4.17 -2.78
N SER A 215 -16.63 -3.20 -2.61
CA SER A 215 -16.77 -2.20 -1.55
C SER A 215 -16.17 -0.85 -1.95
N SER A 216 -16.72 0.21 -1.36
CA SER A 216 -16.09 1.51 -1.33
C SER A 216 -15.07 1.56 -0.22
N ILE A 217 -13.82 1.76 -0.55
CA ILE A 217 -12.70 1.77 0.39
C ILE A 217 -11.87 3.05 0.25
N SER A 218 -11.32 3.54 1.35
CA SER A 218 -10.40 4.68 1.30
C SER A 218 -9.06 4.29 0.68
N PHE A 219 -8.29 5.28 0.16
CA PHE A 219 -6.91 5.05 -0.29
C PHE A 219 -6.03 4.51 0.83
N ASN A 220 -6.26 4.93 2.08
CA ASN A 220 -5.55 4.39 3.25
C ASN A 220 -5.78 2.89 3.41
N LEU A 221 -7.01 2.42 3.26
CA LEU A 221 -7.34 1.00 3.35
C LEU A 221 -6.77 0.24 2.14
N ARG A 222 -6.92 0.79 0.94
CA ARG A 222 -6.33 0.23 -0.27
C ARG A 222 -4.84 -0.03 -0.11
N ALA A 223 -4.09 0.96 0.37
CA ALA A 223 -2.65 0.87 0.60
C ALA A 223 -2.25 -0.25 1.58
N GLN A 224 -3.14 -0.65 2.48
CA GLN A 224 -2.94 -1.81 3.35
C GLN A 224 -3.30 -3.12 2.64
N LEU A 225 -4.42 -3.16 1.93
CA LEU A 225 -4.92 -4.35 1.23
C LEU A 225 -3.94 -4.87 0.16
N ILE A 226 -3.43 -3.99 -0.69
CA ILE A 226 -2.53 -4.38 -1.81
C ILE A 226 -1.19 -4.99 -1.35
N ARG A 227 -0.81 -4.80 -0.08
CA ARG A 227 0.40 -5.41 0.50
C ARG A 227 0.22 -6.88 0.88
N HIS A 228 -1.01 -7.36 0.96
CA HIS A 228 -1.30 -8.74 1.25
C HIS A 228 -1.29 -9.57 -0.03
N ARG A 229 -0.25 -10.37 -0.26
CA ARG A 229 -0.08 -11.20 -1.46
C ARG A 229 -1.19 -12.22 -1.70
N ALA A 230 -1.91 -12.61 -0.64
CA ALA A 230 -3.07 -13.50 -0.73
C ALA A 230 -4.32 -12.82 -1.31
N LEU A 231 -4.33 -11.49 -1.40
CA LEU A 231 -5.45 -10.73 -1.95
C LEU A 231 -5.26 -10.46 -3.44
N GLN A 232 -6.36 -10.52 -4.17
CA GLN A 232 -6.47 -9.91 -5.49
C GLN A 232 -7.36 -8.68 -5.35
N VAL A 233 -6.80 -7.51 -5.65
CA VAL A 233 -7.52 -6.24 -5.58
C VAL A 233 -7.57 -5.63 -6.98
N LYS A 234 -8.78 -5.36 -7.46
CA LYS A 234 -9.05 -4.52 -8.63
C LYS A 234 -9.75 -3.27 -8.14
N ASP A 235 -9.41 -2.12 -8.68
CA ASP A 235 -9.97 -0.87 -8.20
C ASP A 235 -10.00 0.22 -9.28
N THR A 236 -10.58 1.35 -8.93
CA THR A 236 -10.71 2.51 -9.80
C THR A 236 -9.57 3.52 -9.64
N LEU A 237 -8.40 3.10 -9.14
CA LEU A 237 -7.24 3.97 -8.88
C LEU A 237 -6.89 4.86 -10.07
N TRP A 238 -6.93 4.33 -11.27
CA TRP A 238 -6.51 5.01 -12.50
C TRP A 238 -7.29 6.30 -12.82
N ILE A 239 -8.52 6.45 -12.34
CA ILE A 239 -9.32 7.68 -12.57
C ILE A 239 -8.80 8.88 -11.78
N TYR A 240 -7.91 8.67 -10.81
CA TYR A 240 -7.39 9.70 -9.90
C TYR A 240 -6.07 10.33 -10.36
N PHE A 241 -5.56 9.96 -11.55
CA PHE A 241 -4.31 10.51 -12.08
C PHE A 241 -4.48 11.82 -12.85
N THR A 242 -5.65 12.42 -12.82
CA THR A 242 -5.88 13.76 -13.39
C THR A 242 -5.55 14.83 -12.35
N PRO A 243 -4.96 15.99 -12.76
CA PRO A 243 -4.49 17.01 -11.80
C PRO A 243 -5.56 17.48 -10.81
N ASP A 244 -6.82 17.60 -11.26
CA ASP A 244 -7.96 17.97 -10.42
C ASP A 244 -8.25 16.96 -9.30
N LYS A 245 -8.04 15.67 -9.54
CA LYS A 245 -8.26 14.61 -8.56
C LYS A 245 -7.04 14.32 -7.68
N MET A 246 -5.87 14.78 -8.08
CA MET A 246 -4.66 14.67 -7.28
C MET A 246 -4.72 15.47 -5.96
N THR A 247 -5.66 16.40 -5.85
CA THR A 247 -5.92 17.15 -4.61
C THR A 247 -6.76 16.36 -3.60
N PHE A 248 -7.44 15.30 -4.03
CA PHE A 248 -8.18 14.41 -3.11
C PHE A 248 -7.24 13.82 -2.07
N THR A 249 -7.76 13.65 -0.86
CA THR A 249 -6.97 13.15 0.26
C THR A 249 -7.00 11.62 0.35
N MET A 250 -6.11 11.06 1.15
CA MET A 250 -6.04 9.62 1.43
C MET A 250 -7.31 9.06 2.09
N ALA A 251 -8.18 9.92 2.64
CA ALA A 251 -9.50 9.52 3.14
C ALA A 251 -10.52 9.31 2.02
N HIS A 252 -10.27 9.87 0.82
CA HIS A 252 -11.20 9.74 -0.30
C HIS A 252 -11.40 8.28 -0.67
N SER A 253 -12.64 7.93 -1.02
CA SER A 253 -13.01 6.55 -1.34
C SER A 253 -12.90 6.24 -2.82
N LEU A 254 -12.52 5.01 -3.11
CA LEU A 254 -12.53 4.41 -4.44
C LEU A 254 -13.29 3.08 -4.40
N THR A 255 -13.83 2.66 -5.54
CA THR A 255 -14.47 1.34 -5.64
C THR A 255 -13.41 0.27 -5.82
N ALA A 256 -13.45 -0.77 -5.02
CA ALA A 256 -12.57 -1.92 -5.11
C ALA A 256 -13.33 -3.24 -5.10
N GLN A 257 -12.84 -4.16 -5.92
CA GLN A 257 -13.21 -5.57 -5.93
C GLN A 257 -12.05 -6.36 -5.31
N ILE A 258 -12.35 -7.13 -4.28
CA ILE A 258 -11.37 -7.83 -3.48
C ILE A 258 -11.74 -9.31 -3.48
N MET A 259 -10.81 -10.15 -3.89
CA MET A 259 -10.94 -11.60 -3.80
C MET A 259 -9.87 -12.16 -2.86
N MET A 260 -10.26 -13.05 -1.97
CA MET A 260 -9.39 -13.65 -0.98
C MET A 260 -9.78 -15.10 -0.65
N PRO A 261 -8.83 -15.97 -0.28
CA PRO A 261 -9.15 -17.28 0.29
C PRO A 261 -9.96 -17.16 1.59
N ILE A 262 -10.84 -18.11 1.86
CA ILE A 262 -11.69 -18.11 3.07
C ILE A 262 -10.86 -18.08 4.34
N ASP A 263 -9.83 -18.91 4.45
CA ASP A 263 -8.95 -18.96 5.62
C ASP A 263 -8.28 -17.60 5.88
N PHE A 264 -7.88 -16.91 4.81
CA PHE A 264 -7.33 -15.58 4.92
C PHE A 264 -8.39 -14.57 5.39
N ALA A 265 -9.61 -14.66 4.88
CA ALA A 265 -10.73 -13.79 5.29
C ALA A 265 -11.04 -13.95 6.78
N GLU A 266 -11.06 -15.19 7.29
CA GLU A 266 -11.26 -15.48 8.71
C GLU A 266 -10.15 -14.87 9.60
N ASP A 267 -8.89 -15.05 9.19
CA ASP A 267 -7.75 -14.47 9.90
C ASP A 267 -7.75 -12.93 9.83
N LEU A 268 -8.14 -12.36 8.68
CA LEU A 268 -8.27 -10.93 8.48
C LEU A 268 -9.33 -10.34 9.42
N VAL A 269 -10.54 -10.93 9.45
CA VAL A 269 -11.61 -10.52 10.36
C VAL A 269 -11.12 -10.56 11.81
N ARG A 270 -10.51 -11.66 12.21
CA ARG A 270 -9.97 -11.82 13.55
C ARG A 270 -8.95 -10.74 13.94
N LYS A 271 -8.00 -10.45 13.04
CA LYS A 271 -6.93 -9.46 13.28
C LYS A 271 -7.43 -8.01 13.23
N ARG A 272 -8.39 -7.72 12.35
CA ARG A 272 -8.86 -6.35 12.09
C ARG A 272 -10.07 -5.94 12.93
N SER A 273 -10.68 -6.86 13.64
CA SER A 273 -11.69 -6.56 14.66
C SER A 273 -11.06 -6.16 16.01
N CYS A 274 -9.74 -6.22 16.16
CA CYS A 274 -9.06 -5.71 17.34
C CYS A 274 -9.00 -4.16 17.28
N TRP A 275 -9.33 -3.48 18.38
CA TRP A 275 -9.36 -2.01 18.46
C TRP A 275 -8.03 -1.33 18.09
N ILE A 276 -6.88 -1.99 18.33
CA ILE A 276 -5.56 -1.50 17.90
C ILE A 276 -5.43 -1.46 16.36
N ALA A 277 -6.29 -2.16 15.63
CA ALA A 277 -6.14 -2.42 14.21
C ALA A 277 -6.82 -1.38 13.31
N GLN A 278 -7.09 -0.17 13.79
CA GLN A 278 -7.84 0.85 13.04
C GLN A 278 -9.19 0.29 12.55
N THR A 279 -10.03 -0.14 13.48
CA THR A 279 -11.31 -0.79 13.20
C THR A 279 -12.17 0.01 12.23
N ASP A 280 -12.24 1.32 12.37
CA ASP A 280 -13.04 2.21 11.50
C ASP A 280 -12.58 2.13 10.04
N LEU A 281 -11.26 2.06 9.84
CA LEU A 281 -10.70 1.93 8.49
C LEU A 281 -11.11 0.60 7.83
N TRP A 282 -11.14 -0.50 8.61
CA TRP A 282 -11.41 -1.84 8.11
C TRP A 282 -12.90 -2.22 8.13
N GLU A 283 -13.75 -1.43 8.80
CA GLU A 283 -15.17 -1.70 8.96
C GLU A 283 -15.89 -2.07 7.65
N PRO A 284 -15.68 -1.35 6.51
CA PRO A 284 -16.37 -1.67 5.27
C PRO A 284 -16.09 -3.09 4.74
N ILE A 285 -14.93 -3.64 5.09
CA ILE A 285 -14.53 -5.01 4.68
C ILE A 285 -14.95 -6.03 5.72
N VAL A 286 -14.68 -5.75 6.99
CA VAL A 286 -14.95 -6.68 8.10
C VAL A 286 -16.44 -6.99 8.22
N SER A 287 -17.30 -5.99 8.11
CA SER A 287 -18.76 -6.18 8.20
C SER A 287 -19.29 -7.07 7.07
N GLN A 288 -18.82 -6.88 5.82
CA GLN A 288 -19.19 -7.74 4.70
C GLN A 288 -18.65 -9.17 4.88
N LEU A 289 -17.41 -9.31 5.33
CA LEU A 289 -16.83 -10.64 5.60
C LEU A 289 -17.60 -11.39 6.67
N LEU A 290 -17.99 -10.73 7.75
CA LEU A 290 -18.81 -11.35 8.81
C LEU A 290 -20.13 -11.88 8.25
N THR A 291 -20.80 -11.08 7.43
CA THR A 291 -22.07 -11.47 6.78
C THR A 291 -21.86 -12.69 5.88
N ILE A 292 -20.81 -12.68 5.02
CA ILE A 292 -20.53 -13.77 4.07
C ILE A 292 -20.11 -15.06 4.81
N LEU A 293 -19.36 -14.93 5.90
CA LEU A 293 -18.92 -16.06 6.73
C LEU A 293 -20.02 -16.60 7.65
N GLY A 294 -21.18 -15.92 7.74
CA GLY A 294 -22.26 -16.30 8.65
C GLY A 294 -21.86 -16.20 10.12
N LYS A 295 -20.98 -15.23 10.47
CA LYS A 295 -20.44 -15.09 11.84
C LYS A 295 -21.00 -13.82 12.49
N ASP A 296 -21.78 -13.98 13.53
CA ASP A 296 -22.28 -12.88 14.33
C ASP A 296 -21.24 -12.32 15.30
N LYS A 297 -20.25 -13.14 15.68
CA LYS A 297 -19.21 -12.81 16.65
C LYS A 297 -17.84 -13.22 16.16
N VAL A 298 -16.86 -12.39 16.49
CA VAL A 298 -15.44 -12.60 16.13
C VAL A 298 -14.64 -12.99 17.37
N MET A 299 -14.00 -14.14 17.31
CA MET A 299 -13.02 -14.54 18.32
C MET A 299 -11.68 -13.85 18.03
N LEU A 300 -11.27 -12.96 18.91
CA LEU A 300 -10.02 -12.23 18.74
C LEU A 300 -8.82 -13.04 19.26
N PRO A 301 -7.58 -12.66 18.88
CA PRO A 301 -6.37 -13.31 19.39
C PRO A 301 -6.26 -13.29 20.92
N CYS A 302 -6.88 -12.33 21.59
CA CYS A 302 -6.90 -12.27 23.05
C CYS A 302 -7.89 -13.26 23.69
N ASP A 303 -8.96 -13.61 22.98
CA ASP A 303 -9.98 -14.53 23.49
C ASP A 303 -9.47 -16.00 23.50
N ASP A 304 -8.55 -16.32 22.58
CA ASP A 304 -7.93 -17.66 22.48
C ASP A 304 -6.50 -17.72 23.05
N GLY A 305 -6.08 -16.72 23.81
CA GLY A 305 -4.76 -16.66 24.46
C GLY A 305 -3.56 -16.46 23.50
N LYS A 306 -3.81 -16.24 22.20
CA LYS A 306 -2.74 -16.08 21.18
C LYS A 306 -2.22 -14.65 21.06
N CYS A 307 -2.84 -13.68 21.73
CA CYS A 307 -2.37 -12.31 21.74
C CYS A 307 -1.05 -12.19 22.52
N ARG A 308 -0.02 -11.67 21.88
CA ARG A 308 1.29 -11.48 22.53
C ARG A 308 1.18 -10.65 23.81
N PHE A 309 0.32 -9.65 23.87
CA PHE A 309 0.17 -8.79 25.04
C PHE A 309 -0.46 -9.51 26.24
N ILE A 310 -1.34 -10.49 26.02
CA ILE A 310 -1.89 -11.33 27.10
C ILE A 310 -0.83 -12.32 27.58
N ARG A 311 -0.14 -12.97 26.64
CA ARG A 311 0.98 -13.86 26.97
C ARG A 311 2.07 -13.12 27.77
N ASP A 312 2.38 -11.89 27.37
CA ASP A 312 3.37 -11.07 28.07
C ASP A 312 2.88 -10.63 29.46
N ASN A 313 1.57 -10.47 29.66
CA ASN A 313 0.98 -10.21 30.98
C ASN A 313 1.10 -11.41 31.91
N ASP A 314 0.97 -12.63 31.40
CA ASP A 314 1.18 -13.85 32.18
C ASP A 314 2.67 -14.02 32.52
N LEU A 315 3.58 -13.68 31.63
CA LEU A 315 5.00 -13.62 31.86
C LEU A 315 5.38 -12.59 32.96
N ARG A 316 4.67 -11.45 33.03
CA ARG A 316 4.83 -10.45 34.10
C ARG A 316 4.46 -11.01 35.46
N LYS A 317 3.32 -11.70 35.54
CA LYS A 317 2.87 -12.35 36.74
C LYS A 317 3.86 -13.42 37.21
N ALA A 318 4.61 -13.99 36.25
CA ALA A 318 5.69 -14.96 36.51
C ALA A 318 7.07 -14.31 36.81
N GLY A 319 7.16 -12.98 36.91
CA GLY A 319 8.39 -12.26 37.28
C GLY A 319 9.35 -11.97 36.13
N HIS A 320 8.94 -12.17 34.87
CA HIS A 320 9.73 -11.78 33.70
C HIS A 320 9.39 -10.33 33.29
N ASP A 321 10.39 -9.56 32.83
CA ASP A 321 10.19 -8.19 32.37
C ASP A 321 9.67 -8.19 30.90
N PRO A 322 8.41 -7.89 30.66
CA PRO A 322 7.78 -8.08 29.39
C PRO A 322 7.56 -6.77 28.63
N SER A 323 7.21 -6.93 27.37
CA SER A 323 6.74 -5.87 26.49
C SER A 323 5.67 -4.96 27.15
N PRO A 324 5.50 -3.70 26.73
CA PRO A 324 4.52 -2.80 27.32
C PRO A 324 3.11 -3.40 27.32
N PRO A 325 2.24 -3.01 28.28
CA PRO A 325 0.87 -3.50 28.38
C PRO A 325 0.11 -3.32 27.08
N CYS A 326 -0.98 -4.10 26.89
CA CYS A 326 -1.83 -3.95 25.72
C CYS A 326 -2.16 -2.47 25.52
N PRO A 327 -1.82 -1.86 24.36
CA PRO A 327 -2.04 -0.43 24.13
C PRO A 327 -3.53 -0.03 24.27
N VAL A 328 -4.46 -0.96 24.02
CA VAL A 328 -5.90 -0.72 24.21
C VAL A 328 -6.22 -0.58 25.67
N LEU A 329 -5.77 -1.53 26.50
CA LEU A 329 -6.00 -1.45 27.95
C LEU A 329 -5.31 -0.22 28.54
N ALA A 330 -4.07 0.05 28.13
CA ALA A 330 -3.32 1.23 28.57
C ALA A 330 -4.00 2.54 28.15
N LYS A 331 -4.61 2.57 26.97
CA LYS A 331 -5.36 3.75 26.50
C LYS A 331 -6.66 3.93 27.29
N ILE A 332 -7.40 2.85 27.51
CA ILE A 332 -8.60 2.85 28.34
C ILE A 332 -8.28 3.36 29.75
N GLU A 333 -7.22 2.86 30.37
CA GLU A 333 -6.80 3.28 31.72
C GLU A 333 -6.36 4.75 31.79
N LYS A 334 -5.69 5.27 30.76
CA LYS A 334 -5.07 6.59 30.76
C LYS A 334 -6.07 7.72 30.40
N GLU A 335 -7.03 7.45 29.55
CA GLU A 335 -7.88 8.50 28.95
C GLU A 335 -9.23 8.67 29.63
N LYS A 336 -9.58 7.90 30.71
CA LYS A 336 -10.90 7.90 31.38
C LYS A 336 -11.96 8.18 30.32
N MET A 337 -12.30 7.19 29.52
CA MET A 337 -13.02 7.24 28.25
C MET A 337 -13.96 8.44 28.11
N LEU A 338 -13.62 9.33 27.17
CA LEU A 338 -14.52 10.40 26.76
C LEU A 338 -15.85 9.79 26.26
N PRO A 339 -17.02 10.45 26.51
CA PRO A 339 -18.34 9.93 26.10
C PRO A 339 -18.45 9.48 24.64
N ALA A 340 -17.70 10.12 23.74
CA ALA A 340 -17.62 9.75 22.32
C ALA A 340 -17.02 8.35 22.07
N HIS A 341 -16.18 7.84 22.96
CA HIS A 341 -15.59 6.50 22.86
C HIS A 341 -16.42 5.42 23.56
N ALA A 342 -17.39 5.80 24.40
CA ALA A 342 -18.22 4.85 25.11
C ALA A 342 -19.11 4.03 24.16
N GLU A 343 -19.68 4.64 23.12
CA GLU A 343 -20.49 3.94 22.12
C GLU A 343 -19.64 3.03 21.24
N GLU A 344 -18.44 3.49 20.87
CA GLU A 344 -17.46 2.71 20.13
C GLU A 344 -17.01 1.47 20.92
N ALA A 345 -16.80 1.64 22.23
CA ALA A 345 -16.46 0.56 23.15
C ALA A 345 -17.60 -0.45 23.32
N LYS A 346 -18.85 0.00 23.39
CA LYS A 346 -20.04 -0.87 23.44
C LYS A 346 -20.17 -1.70 22.17
N THR A 347 -19.97 -1.06 20.99
CA THR A 347 -19.96 -1.75 19.69
C THR A 347 -18.86 -2.79 19.63
N TYR A 348 -17.68 -2.45 20.14
CA TYR A 348 -16.55 -3.36 20.24
C TYR A 348 -16.84 -4.55 21.16
N ALA A 349 -17.37 -4.30 22.36
CA ALA A 349 -17.73 -5.35 23.33
C ALA A 349 -18.83 -6.28 22.79
N ALA A 350 -19.84 -5.74 22.10
CA ALA A 350 -20.95 -6.52 21.55
C ALA A 350 -20.50 -7.55 20.49
N ARG A 351 -19.38 -7.30 19.80
CA ARG A 351 -18.79 -8.22 18.82
C ARG A 351 -17.96 -9.35 19.44
N ARG A 352 -17.85 -9.39 20.77
CA ARG A 352 -17.03 -10.37 21.49
C ARG A 352 -17.81 -11.59 21.93
N PRO A 353 -17.15 -12.78 22.05
CA PRO A 353 -17.78 -13.97 22.62
C PRO A 353 -18.28 -13.79 24.04
N HIS A 354 -17.63 -12.88 24.80
CA HIS A 354 -18.00 -12.56 26.19
C HIS A 354 -18.19 -11.04 26.35
N PRO A 355 -19.26 -10.45 25.78
CA PRO A 355 -19.48 -9.01 25.80
C PRO A 355 -19.56 -8.44 27.21
N ASP A 356 -20.19 -9.15 28.17
CA ASP A 356 -20.34 -8.71 29.55
C ASP A 356 -19.00 -8.59 30.30
N PHE A 357 -18.04 -9.45 30.00
CA PHE A 357 -16.68 -9.34 30.53
C PHE A 357 -16.01 -8.04 30.05
N TRP A 358 -16.09 -7.77 28.77
CA TRP A 358 -15.49 -6.58 28.19
C TRP A 358 -16.20 -5.29 28.61
N MET A 359 -17.52 -5.31 28.75
CA MET A 359 -18.28 -4.19 29.31
C MET A 359 -17.82 -3.87 30.72
N LYS A 360 -17.64 -4.89 31.60
CA LYS A 360 -17.10 -4.69 32.95
C LYS A 360 -15.67 -4.14 32.94
N VAL A 361 -14.82 -4.58 32.04
CA VAL A 361 -13.45 -4.04 31.87
C VAL A 361 -13.51 -2.57 31.48
N ILE A 362 -14.44 -2.19 30.60
CA ILE A 362 -14.63 -0.81 30.12
C ILE A 362 -15.24 0.09 31.22
N GLU A 363 -16.17 -0.43 32.01
CA GLU A 363 -16.86 0.31 33.07
C GLU A 363 -16.01 0.51 34.35
N ASN A 364 -15.03 -0.37 34.59
CA ASN A 364 -14.15 -0.32 35.77
C ASN A 364 -12.82 0.41 35.54
N VAL A 365 -12.64 1.03 34.39
CA VAL A 365 -11.49 1.86 34.04
C VAL A 365 -11.90 3.34 34.02
#